data_24297f7245c7995b486a0e6d9076c0ff
#
_entry.id   24297f7245c7995b486a0e6d9076c0ff
#
_cell.length_a   1.000
_cell.length_b   1.000
_cell.length_c   1.000
_cell.angle_alpha   90.00
_cell.angle_beta   90.00
_cell.angle_gamma   90.00
#
_symmetry.space_group_name_H-M   'P 1'
#
loop_
_entity.id
_entity.type
_entity.pdbx_description
1 polymer ?
#
loop_
_entity_poly.entity_id
_entity_poly.type
_entity_poly.pdbx_seq_one_letter_code
_entity_poly.pdbx_strand_id
1 'polypeptide(L)'
;MKRFLTLLLAAAMVLSFAACGDNGTTIRNENEEDNVKKDPVAAQYLQDLAVKTADYPVLPAMPNESELDEAFSTIDYDKMGADAYEKAQEKIWEDWDARSNAYYDALKALRSKGTSYPAAFLHFTQETGTLLSAEENTVLSPANLYLAFAMLSETTDGDSRAQLLSLLGLENTDAPRAAGNYVWRNLYGETSTGKTLLGSSVWLNENVPYNEETLRLLAEQYLASTFSAPMGDEKTDKAIGEWINENTGNLLQDAAGEIQTKPETVM
;
A
#
# COMPACT_ATOMS: atom_id res chain seq x y z
N MET A 1 17.24 -22.35 14.20
CA MET A 1 17.10 -21.23 13.25
C MET A 1 16.27 -21.58 12.01
N LYS A 2 16.62 -22.57 11.17
CA LYS A 2 15.86 -22.88 9.93
C LYS A 2 14.36 -23.19 10.12
N ARG A 3 13.95 -23.83 11.21
CA ARG A 3 12.55 -24.22 11.46
C ARG A 3 11.65 -23.06 11.96
N PHE A 4 12.22 -22.05 12.62
CA PHE A 4 11.49 -20.85 13.07
C PHE A 4 11.25 -19.88 11.92
N LEU A 5 12.24 -19.73 11.04
CA LEU A 5 12.11 -18.92 9.83
C LEU A 5 11.02 -19.46 8.91
N THR A 6 10.85 -20.79 8.84
CA THR A 6 9.82 -21.44 8.01
C THR A 6 8.39 -21.18 8.54
N LEU A 7 8.22 -21.06 9.85
CA LEU A 7 6.91 -20.78 10.47
C LEU A 7 6.51 -19.29 10.36
N LEU A 8 7.46 -18.37 10.51
CA LEU A 8 7.23 -16.93 10.32
C LEU A 8 7.00 -16.57 8.83
N LEU A 9 7.73 -17.21 7.93
CA LEU A 9 7.51 -17.08 6.48
C LEU A 9 6.14 -17.63 6.06
N ALA A 10 5.64 -18.68 6.68
CA ALA A 10 4.31 -19.23 6.38
C ALA A 10 3.18 -18.25 6.75
N ALA A 11 3.31 -17.50 7.84
CA ALA A 11 2.33 -16.48 8.24
C ALA A 11 2.36 -15.23 7.34
N ALA A 12 3.54 -14.84 6.84
CA ALA A 12 3.69 -13.71 5.91
C ALA A 12 3.35 -14.08 4.46
N MET A 13 3.42 -15.35 4.07
CA MET A 13 3.12 -15.81 2.70
C MET A 13 1.64 -15.88 2.38
N VAL A 14 0.75 -15.90 3.36
CA VAL A 14 -0.71 -15.96 3.09
C VAL A 14 -1.22 -14.73 2.35
N LEU A 15 -0.53 -13.60 2.42
CA LEU A 15 -0.88 -12.38 1.68
C LEU A 15 -0.22 -12.26 0.29
N SER A 16 0.65 -13.19 -0.11
CA SER A 16 1.41 -13.10 -1.37
C SER A 16 0.92 -14.06 -2.47
N PHE A 17 -0.01 -14.97 -2.22
CA PHE A 17 -0.30 -16.10 -3.12
C PHE A 17 -1.50 -15.94 -4.05
N ALA A 18 -2.17 -14.80 -4.09
CA ALA A 18 -3.43 -14.68 -4.82
C ALA A 18 -3.37 -14.02 -6.20
N ALA A 19 -2.25 -14.03 -6.89
CA ALA A 19 -2.15 -13.38 -8.19
C ALA A 19 -1.63 -14.28 -9.34
N CYS A 20 -2.07 -15.55 -9.42
CA CYS A 20 -1.87 -16.37 -10.62
C CYS A 20 -3.00 -17.38 -10.78
N GLY A 21 -4.17 -16.91 -11.18
CA GLY A 21 -5.20 -17.72 -11.84
C GLY A 21 -5.04 -17.54 -13.34
N ASP A 22 -4.78 -18.65 -14.04
CA ASP A 22 -4.68 -18.76 -15.48
C ASP A 22 -5.99 -18.30 -16.14
N ASN A 23 -5.93 -17.27 -16.99
CA ASN A 23 -6.62 -17.18 -18.27
C ASN A 23 -6.70 -15.75 -18.80
N GLY A 24 -6.09 -15.59 -19.98
CA GLY A 24 -6.59 -14.69 -21.02
C GLY A 24 -6.37 -13.20 -20.75
N THR A 25 -5.28 -12.70 -21.30
CA THR A 25 -5.00 -11.28 -21.54
C THR A 25 -6.23 -10.57 -22.09
N THR A 26 -7.05 -10.02 -21.24
CA THR A 26 -7.95 -8.94 -21.60
C THR A 26 -7.32 -7.68 -21.02
N ILE A 27 -6.69 -6.89 -21.87
CA ILE A 27 -6.35 -5.50 -21.56
C ILE A 27 -7.69 -4.84 -21.25
N ARG A 28 -7.95 -4.58 -19.97
CA ARG A 28 -9.13 -3.81 -19.57
C ARG A 28 -8.95 -2.41 -20.10
N ASN A 29 -9.88 -1.97 -20.94
CA ASN A 29 -9.98 -0.58 -21.37
C ASN A 29 -10.25 0.29 -20.14
N GLU A 30 -9.45 1.33 -19.95
CA GLU A 30 -9.49 2.28 -18.83
C GLU A 30 -10.79 3.12 -18.72
N ASN A 31 -11.82 2.84 -19.51
CA ASN A 31 -13.07 3.56 -19.55
C ASN A 31 -14.27 2.86 -18.89
N GLU A 32 -14.07 1.71 -18.24
CA GLU A 32 -15.06 1.22 -17.30
C GLU A 32 -14.67 1.76 -15.92
N GLU A 33 -15.31 2.85 -15.49
CA GLU A 33 -15.52 3.11 -14.06
C GLU A 33 -16.08 1.81 -13.49
N ASP A 34 -15.22 1.02 -12.89
CA ASP A 34 -15.59 -0.23 -12.24
C ASP A 34 -16.61 0.15 -11.17
N ASN A 35 -17.88 -0.04 -11.51
CA ASN A 35 -19.02 0.02 -10.61
C ASN A 35 -18.94 -1.20 -9.66
N VAL A 36 -17.79 -1.33 -9.00
CA VAL A 36 -17.62 -2.26 -7.90
C VAL A 36 -18.51 -1.75 -6.80
N LYS A 37 -19.63 -2.40 -6.61
CA LYS A 37 -20.55 -2.09 -5.53
C LYS A 37 -19.80 -2.37 -4.23
N LYS A 38 -19.27 -1.30 -3.62
CA LYS A 38 -18.82 -1.37 -2.22
C LYS A 38 -19.97 -1.94 -1.41
N ASP A 39 -19.68 -2.92 -0.56
CA ASP A 39 -20.67 -3.36 0.42
C ASP A 39 -20.75 -2.30 1.53
N PRO A 40 -21.80 -1.46 1.54
CA PRO A 40 -21.90 -0.36 2.49
C PRO A 40 -21.97 -0.85 3.93
N VAL A 41 -22.41 -2.08 4.16
CA VAL A 41 -22.49 -2.69 5.48
C VAL A 41 -21.09 -3.11 5.95
N ALA A 42 -20.30 -3.72 5.07
CA ALA A 42 -18.92 -4.09 5.38
C ALA A 42 -18.05 -2.85 5.57
N ALA A 43 -18.21 -1.83 4.74
CA ALA A 43 -17.48 -0.56 4.87
C ALA A 43 -17.81 0.19 6.18
N GLN A 44 -19.08 0.22 6.60
CA GLN A 44 -19.44 0.82 7.88
C GLN A 44 -18.88 0.00 9.04
N TYR A 45 -18.97 -1.31 8.96
CA TYR A 45 -18.44 -2.19 10.01
C TYR A 45 -16.92 -2.08 10.12
N LEU A 46 -16.21 -1.95 9.00
CA LEU A 46 -14.77 -1.67 8.98
C LEU A 46 -14.41 -0.39 9.77
N GLN A 47 -15.20 0.67 9.61
CA GLN A 47 -15.00 1.92 10.35
C GLN A 47 -15.24 1.72 11.85
N ASP A 48 -16.24 0.95 12.23
CA ASP A 48 -16.58 0.67 13.63
C ASP A 48 -15.49 -0.16 14.34
N LEU A 49 -14.73 -0.98 13.60
CA LEU A 49 -13.62 -1.78 14.12
C LEU A 49 -12.31 -1.01 14.30
N ALA A 50 -12.21 0.19 13.73
CA ALA A 50 -10.97 0.96 13.73
C ALA A 50 -10.60 1.44 15.15
N VAL A 51 -9.41 1.04 15.62
CA VAL A 51 -8.83 1.51 16.88
C VAL A 51 -7.93 2.71 16.64
N LYS A 52 -7.09 2.60 15.61
CA LYS A 52 -6.20 3.68 15.18
C LYS A 52 -6.04 3.63 13.66
N THR A 53 -6.38 4.71 13.00
CA THR A 53 -6.21 4.85 11.55
C THR A 53 -4.91 5.57 11.20
N ALA A 54 -4.27 5.14 10.14
CA ALA A 54 -3.15 5.86 9.54
C ALA A 54 -3.67 7.10 8.79
N ASP A 55 -2.89 8.17 8.86
CA ASP A 55 -3.13 9.39 8.08
C ASP A 55 -2.26 9.36 6.82
N TYR A 56 -2.83 8.83 5.76
CA TYR A 56 -2.11 8.73 4.48
C TYR A 56 -1.90 10.12 3.86
N PRO A 57 -0.70 10.41 3.34
CA PRO A 57 -0.46 11.66 2.63
C PRO A 57 -1.35 11.74 1.37
N VAL A 58 -2.04 12.87 1.25
CA VAL A 58 -2.83 13.17 0.06
C VAL A 58 -1.94 13.89 -0.94
N LEU A 59 -1.74 13.27 -2.10
CA LEU A 59 -1.08 13.92 -3.24
C LEU A 59 -2.14 14.60 -4.11
N PRO A 60 -1.83 15.77 -4.72
CA PRO A 60 -2.66 16.32 -5.78
C PRO A 60 -2.86 15.29 -6.89
N ALA A 61 -3.99 15.34 -7.58
CA ALA A 61 -4.21 14.46 -8.71
C ALA A 61 -3.20 14.76 -9.82
N MET A 62 -2.53 13.72 -10.30
CA MET A 62 -1.68 13.84 -11.50
C MET A 62 -2.59 13.97 -12.73
N PRO A 63 -2.44 14.99 -13.57
CA PRO A 63 -3.23 15.10 -14.79
C PRO A 63 -2.91 13.92 -15.73
N ASN A 64 -3.91 13.41 -16.44
CA ASN A 64 -3.77 12.29 -17.36
C ASN A 64 -3.98 12.71 -18.82
N GLU A 65 -3.52 11.88 -19.77
CA GLU A 65 -3.61 12.20 -21.19
C GLU A 65 -5.04 12.35 -21.69
N SER A 66 -6.00 11.60 -21.12
CA SER A 66 -7.42 11.72 -21.52
C SER A 66 -8.00 13.09 -21.17
N GLU A 67 -7.61 13.68 -20.02
CA GLU A 67 -8.00 15.05 -19.65
C GLU A 67 -7.39 16.07 -20.60
N LEU A 68 -6.16 15.84 -21.06
CA LEU A 68 -5.48 16.70 -22.02
C LEU A 68 -6.18 16.64 -23.38
N ASP A 69 -6.49 15.44 -23.87
CA ASP A 69 -7.23 15.23 -25.12
C ASP A 69 -8.62 15.85 -25.06
N GLU A 70 -9.32 15.70 -23.94
CA GLU A 70 -10.62 16.34 -23.72
C GLU A 70 -10.49 17.86 -23.78
N ALA A 71 -9.51 18.45 -23.08
CA ALA A 71 -9.27 19.89 -23.11
C ALA A 71 -8.99 20.39 -24.52
N PHE A 72 -8.15 19.70 -25.29
CA PHE A 72 -7.87 20.04 -26.68
C PHE A 72 -9.09 19.88 -27.60
N SER A 73 -9.99 18.96 -27.33
CA SER A 73 -11.23 18.76 -28.09
C SER A 73 -12.21 19.94 -27.97
N THR A 74 -12.04 20.76 -26.92
CA THR A 74 -12.91 21.94 -26.70
C THR A 74 -12.56 23.15 -27.56
N ILE A 75 -11.38 23.16 -28.17
CA ILE A 75 -10.89 24.27 -29.00
C ILE A 75 -10.94 23.90 -30.49
N ASP A 76 -11.39 24.87 -31.30
CA ASP A 76 -11.62 24.67 -32.74
C ASP A 76 -11.01 25.85 -33.51
N TYR A 77 -9.99 25.58 -34.30
CA TYR A 77 -9.25 26.58 -35.07
C TYR A 77 -10.14 27.36 -36.02
N ASP A 78 -11.06 26.67 -36.73
CA ASP A 78 -11.92 27.28 -37.75
C ASP A 78 -12.94 28.23 -37.12
N LYS A 79 -13.37 27.98 -35.90
CA LYS A 79 -14.32 28.83 -35.19
C LYS A 79 -13.64 29.98 -34.42
N MET A 80 -12.44 29.77 -33.92
CA MET A 80 -11.77 30.73 -33.03
C MET A 80 -10.84 31.68 -33.77
N GLY A 81 -10.26 31.26 -34.90
CA GLY A 81 -9.17 31.92 -35.58
C GLY A 81 -7.80 31.73 -34.90
N ALA A 82 -6.72 32.01 -35.62
CA ALA A 82 -5.36 31.64 -35.23
C ALA A 82 -4.95 32.15 -33.85
N ASP A 83 -5.08 33.46 -33.61
CA ASP A 83 -4.60 34.07 -32.34
C ASP A 83 -5.36 33.56 -31.09
N ALA A 84 -6.68 33.33 -31.24
CA ALA A 84 -7.48 32.82 -30.14
C ALA A 84 -7.22 31.34 -29.88
N TYR A 85 -6.98 30.56 -30.91
CA TYR A 85 -6.64 29.17 -30.82
C TYR A 85 -5.27 28.97 -30.15
N GLU A 86 -4.25 29.73 -30.56
CA GLU A 86 -2.93 29.70 -29.94
C GLU A 86 -2.99 30.02 -28.45
N LYS A 87 -3.70 31.08 -28.05
CA LYS A 87 -3.90 31.41 -26.63
C LYS A 87 -4.65 30.34 -25.85
N ALA A 88 -5.61 29.68 -26.48
CA ALA A 88 -6.34 28.59 -25.82
C ALA A 88 -5.47 27.35 -25.61
N GLN A 89 -4.62 27.00 -26.58
CA GLN A 89 -3.63 25.95 -26.43
C GLN A 89 -2.61 26.28 -25.33
N GLU A 90 -2.07 27.51 -25.33
CA GLU A 90 -1.12 27.96 -24.29
C GLU A 90 -1.74 27.79 -22.89
N LYS A 91 -3.00 28.19 -22.72
CA LYS A 91 -3.70 28.03 -21.43
C LYS A 91 -3.89 26.56 -21.02
N ILE A 92 -4.16 25.66 -21.97
CA ILE A 92 -4.29 24.22 -21.68
C ILE A 92 -2.95 23.69 -21.18
N TRP A 93 -1.84 24.05 -21.84
CA TRP A 93 -0.52 23.62 -21.40
C TRP A 93 -0.09 24.25 -20.06
N GLU A 94 -0.40 25.53 -19.83
CA GLU A 94 -0.14 26.17 -18.54
C GLU A 94 -0.87 25.46 -17.38
N ASP A 95 -2.14 25.08 -17.56
CA ASP A 95 -2.90 24.33 -16.55
C ASP A 95 -2.30 22.94 -16.31
N TRP A 96 -1.95 22.23 -17.40
CA TRP A 96 -1.30 20.93 -17.32
C TRP A 96 0.03 21.00 -16.55
N ASP A 97 0.88 21.94 -16.90
CA ASP A 97 2.18 22.14 -16.26
C ASP A 97 2.03 22.53 -14.79
N ALA A 98 1.08 23.41 -14.47
CA ALA A 98 0.84 23.82 -13.09
C ALA A 98 0.39 22.64 -12.21
N ARG A 99 -0.54 21.81 -12.71
CA ARG A 99 -1.03 20.63 -12.00
C ARG A 99 0.06 19.56 -11.87
N SER A 100 0.81 19.28 -12.93
CA SER A 100 1.94 18.35 -12.91
C SER A 100 3.00 18.78 -11.92
N ASN A 101 3.38 20.06 -11.93
CA ASN A 101 4.36 20.60 -10.98
C ASN A 101 3.87 20.50 -9.54
N ALA A 102 2.60 20.80 -9.27
CA ALA A 102 2.02 20.67 -7.93
C ALA A 102 2.10 19.21 -7.41
N TYR A 103 1.84 18.23 -8.27
CA TYR A 103 2.01 16.81 -7.94
C TYR A 103 3.47 16.46 -7.61
N TYR A 104 4.40 16.82 -8.50
CA TYR A 104 5.82 16.48 -8.30
C TYR A 104 6.45 17.19 -7.11
N ASP A 105 6.04 18.42 -6.81
CA ASP A 105 6.49 19.15 -5.62
C ASP A 105 5.96 18.50 -4.33
N ALA A 106 4.70 18.08 -4.32
CA ALA A 106 4.12 17.34 -3.20
C ALA A 106 4.80 15.97 -3.00
N LEU A 107 5.06 15.23 -4.08
CA LEU A 107 5.78 13.96 -4.05
C LEU A 107 7.21 14.13 -3.56
N LYS A 108 7.92 15.17 -4.00
CA LYS A 108 9.26 15.51 -3.53
C LYS A 108 9.25 15.86 -2.04
N ALA A 109 8.27 16.64 -1.59
CA ALA A 109 8.10 16.97 -0.18
C ALA A 109 7.81 15.72 0.68
N LEU A 110 7.00 14.79 0.17
CA LEU A 110 6.74 13.52 0.83
C LEU A 110 8.02 12.69 1.00
N ARG A 111 8.79 12.54 -0.06
CA ARG A 111 10.03 11.74 -0.09
C ARG A 111 11.16 12.36 0.72
N SER A 112 11.22 13.69 0.80
CA SER A 112 12.25 14.42 1.58
C SER A 112 12.13 14.23 3.09
N LYS A 113 10.97 13.77 3.58
CA LYS A 113 10.76 13.44 5.00
C LYS A 113 11.42 12.11 5.42
N GLY A 114 11.80 11.28 4.45
CA GLY A 114 12.54 10.05 4.71
C GLY A 114 14.03 10.36 4.90
N THR A 115 14.66 9.69 5.86
CA THR A 115 16.10 9.70 6.02
C THR A 115 16.78 8.86 4.93
N SER A 116 18.10 8.99 4.74
CA SER A 116 18.87 8.33 3.69
C SER A 116 18.52 6.86 3.47
N TYR A 117 18.69 6.40 2.22
CA TYR A 117 18.43 5.02 1.78
C TYR A 117 19.05 3.98 2.74
N PRO A 118 18.27 3.12 3.35
CA PRO A 118 18.80 2.20 4.35
C PRO A 118 19.56 1.05 3.65
N ALA A 119 20.87 1.00 3.84
CA ALA A 119 21.68 -0.14 3.38
C ALA A 119 21.13 -1.49 3.86
N ALA A 120 20.52 -1.49 5.04
CA ALA A 120 19.81 -2.63 5.60
C ALA A 120 18.66 -3.12 4.70
N PHE A 121 17.87 -2.22 4.12
CA PHE A 121 16.80 -2.60 3.19
C PHE A 121 17.36 -3.24 1.90
N LEU A 122 18.45 -2.70 1.36
CA LEU A 122 19.11 -3.30 0.20
C LEU A 122 19.62 -4.70 0.52
N HIS A 123 20.31 -4.86 1.67
CA HIS A 123 20.78 -6.16 2.12
C HIS A 123 19.63 -7.16 2.29
N PHE A 124 18.56 -6.76 2.99
CA PHE A 124 17.36 -7.57 3.14
C PHE A 124 16.74 -7.99 1.80
N THR A 125 16.70 -7.08 0.83
CA THR A 125 16.20 -7.36 -0.53
C THR A 125 17.07 -8.40 -1.25
N GLN A 126 18.39 -8.32 -1.10
CA GLN A 126 19.31 -9.30 -1.69
C GLN A 126 19.16 -10.68 -1.06
N GLU A 127 19.08 -10.76 0.27
CA GLU A 127 18.89 -12.02 1.00
C GLU A 127 17.53 -12.66 0.67
N THR A 128 16.45 -11.89 0.67
CA THR A 128 15.11 -12.40 0.32
C THR A 128 15.00 -12.81 -1.15
N GLY A 129 15.73 -12.18 -2.04
CA GLY A 129 15.82 -12.58 -3.45
C GLY A 129 16.33 -14.02 -3.64
N THR A 130 17.12 -14.54 -2.69
CA THR A 130 17.59 -15.93 -2.72
C THR A 130 16.48 -16.96 -2.45
N LEU A 131 15.32 -16.52 -1.96
CA LEU A 131 14.15 -17.37 -1.71
C LEU A 131 13.34 -17.63 -2.98
N LEU A 132 13.59 -16.88 -4.05
CA LEU A 132 12.92 -17.09 -5.33
C LEU A 132 13.40 -18.38 -5.96
N SER A 133 12.46 -19.27 -6.31
CA SER A 133 12.76 -20.48 -7.07
C SER A 133 12.99 -20.16 -8.53
N ALA A 134 14.02 -20.78 -9.12
CA ALA A 134 14.25 -20.71 -10.57
C ALA A 134 13.33 -21.68 -11.36
N GLU A 135 12.65 -22.59 -10.66
CA GLU A 135 11.84 -23.66 -11.27
C GLU A 135 10.34 -23.33 -11.32
N GLU A 136 9.92 -22.30 -10.58
CA GLU A 136 8.51 -21.92 -10.45
C GLU A 136 8.31 -20.42 -10.66
N ASN A 137 7.14 -20.04 -11.15
CA ASN A 137 6.74 -18.63 -11.21
C ASN A 137 6.46 -18.14 -9.79
N THR A 138 7.37 -17.36 -9.23
CA THR A 138 7.28 -16.84 -7.87
C THR A 138 7.28 -15.33 -7.89
N VAL A 139 6.36 -14.71 -7.17
CA VAL A 139 6.32 -13.26 -6.94
C VAL A 139 6.61 -13.00 -5.48
N LEU A 140 7.57 -12.14 -5.20
CA LEU A 140 7.96 -11.73 -3.86
C LEU A 140 8.08 -10.21 -3.82
N SER A 141 7.50 -9.59 -2.80
CA SER A 141 7.70 -8.16 -2.49
C SER A 141 8.60 -8.01 -1.25
N PRO A 142 9.91 -7.77 -1.42
CA PRO A 142 10.79 -7.51 -0.28
C PRO A 142 10.38 -6.30 0.53
N ALA A 143 9.79 -5.28 -0.10
CA ALA A 143 9.30 -4.10 0.60
C ALA A 143 8.17 -4.43 1.57
N ASN A 144 7.17 -5.22 1.15
CA ASN A 144 6.08 -5.63 2.03
C ASN A 144 6.56 -6.49 3.19
N LEU A 145 7.49 -7.41 2.94
CA LEU A 145 8.11 -8.23 3.99
C LEU A 145 8.91 -7.37 4.97
N TYR A 146 9.68 -6.42 4.46
CA TYR A 146 10.46 -5.51 5.30
C TYR A 146 9.57 -4.69 6.22
N LEU A 147 8.51 -4.08 5.67
CA LEU A 147 7.54 -3.29 6.43
C LEU A 147 6.81 -4.15 7.48
N ALA A 148 6.38 -5.35 7.12
CA ALA A 148 5.71 -6.27 8.04
C ALA A 148 6.62 -6.66 9.21
N PHE A 149 7.88 -7.03 8.96
CA PHE A 149 8.82 -7.38 10.02
C PHE A 149 9.26 -6.18 10.86
N ALA A 150 9.37 -5.00 10.24
CA ALA A 150 9.64 -3.77 10.98
C ALA A 150 8.49 -3.45 11.96
N MET A 151 7.23 -3.52 11.52
CA MET A 151 6.06 -3.37 12.39
C MET A 151 6.01 -4.45 13.48
N LEU A 152 6.29 -5.70 13.13
CA LEU A 152 6.32 -6.81 14.09
C LEU A 152 7.39 -6.59 15.18
N SER A 153 8.52 -5.96 14.84
CA SER A 153 9.55 -5.62 15.83
C SER A 153 9.07 -4.61 16.88
N GLU A 154 8.08 -3.77 16.55
CA GLU A 154 7.48 -2.82 17.50
C GLU A 154 6.50 -3.50 18.48
N THR A 155 5.92 -4.62 18.06
CA THR A 155 4.94 -5.36 18.87
C THR A 155 5.54 -6.51 19.67
N THR A 156 6.84 -6.75 19.55
CA THR A 156 7.58 -7.81 20.25
C THR A 156 8.57 -7.23 21.24
N ASP A 157 9.13 -8.08 22.11
CA ASP A 157 10.17 -7.72 23.07
C ASP A 157 11.21 -8.82 23.24
N GLY A 158 12.30 -8.53 23.97
CA GLY A 158 13.37 -9.47 24.31
C GLY A 158 13.99 -10.12 23.09
N ASP A 159 14.18 -11.46 23.17
CA ASP A 159 14.86 -12.24 22.13
C ASP A 159 14.12 -12.21 20.78
N SER A 160 12.79 -12.16 20.78
CA SER A 160 11.99 -12.09 19.53
C SER A 160 12.27 -10.80 18.78
N ARG A 161 12.29 -9.67 19.49
CA ARG A 161 12.67 -8.38 18.90
C ARG A 161 14.09 -8.39 18.38
N ALA A 162 15.04 -8.91 19.16
CA ALA A 162 16.43 -9.00 18.76
C ALA A 162 16.62 -9.82 17.48
N GLN A 163 15.88 -10.93 17.32
CA GLN A 163 15.90 -11.76 16.11
C GLN A 163 15.34 -11.00 14.89
N LEU A 164 14.25 -10.26 15.07
CA LEU A 164 13.66 -9.45 14.00
C LEU A 164 14.59 -8.32 13.57
N LEU A 165 15.19 -7.59 14.51
CA LEU A 165 16.17 -6.56 14.22
C LEU A 165 17.37 -7.12 13.45
N SER A 166 17.89 -8.28 13.88
CA SER A 166 18.98 -8.98 13.17
C SER A 166 18.58 -9.37 11.75
N LEU A 167 17.35 -9.86 11.55
CA LEU A 167 16.82 -10.22 10.22
C LEU A 167 16.74 -8.98 9.29
N LEU A 168 16.34 -7.85 9.86
CA LEU A 168 16.25 -6.58 9.13
C LEU A 168 17.60 -5.89 8.92
N GLY A 169 18.69 -6.44 9.47
CA GLY A 169 20.02 -5.83 9.42
C GLY A 169 20.14 -4.55 10.26
N LEU A 170 19.42 -4.46 11.37
CA LEU A 170 19.29 -3.28 12.22
C LEU A 170 19.81 -3.56 13.63
N GLU A 171 20.40 -2.53 14.27
CA GLU A 171 21.04 -2.66 15.58
C GLU A 171 20.20 -2.12 16.76
N ASN A 172 19.18 -1.30 16.47
CA ASN A 172 18.36 -0.66 17.50
C ASN A 172 16.91 -0.46 17.06
N THR A 173 16.03 -0.11 18.01
CA THR A 173 14.60 0.01 17.82
C THR A 173 14.18 1.26 17.03
N ASP A 174 15.01 2.28 16.89
CA ASP A 174 14.67 3.47 16.12
C ASP A 174 14.97 3.30 14.63
N ALA A 175 15.91 2.42 14.30
CA ALA A 175 16.29 2.16 12.92
C ALA A 175 15.16 1.55 12.06
N PRO A 176 14.32 0.61 12.55
CA PRO A 176 13.17 0.11 11.79
C PRO A 176 12.18 1.19 11.40
N ARG A 177 11.92 2.16 12.28
CA ARG A 177 11.00 3.29 12.04
C ARG A 177 11.50 4.15 10.90
N ALA A 178 12.75 4.58 10.96
CA ALA A 178 13.37 5.39 9.92
C ALA A 178 13.39 4.65 8.57
N ALA A 179 13.77 3.38 8.58
CA ALA A 179 13.84 2.56 7.38
C ALA A 179 12.46 2.25 6.79
N GLY A 180 11.49 1.87 7.61
CA GLY A 180 10.12 1.61 7.18
C GLY A 180 9.46 2.86 6.60
N ASN A 181 9.59 3.98 7.28
CA ASN A 181 9.09 5.27 6.81
C ASN A 181 9.73 5.68 5.47
N TYR A 182 11.05 5.47 5.32
CA TYR A 182 11.75 5.72 4.05
C TYR A 182 11.21 4.83 2.93
N VAL A 183 11.10 3.52 3.15
CA VAL A 183 10.61 2.56 2.15
C VAL A 183 9.21 2.95 1.71
N TRP A 184 8.30 3.18 2.66
CA TRP A 184 6.92 3.55 2.37
C TRP A 184 6.84 4.83 1.53
N ARG A 185 7.49 5.92 1.95
CA ARG A 185 7.42 7.22 1.28
C ARG A 185 8.04 7.25 -0.10
N ASN A 186 9.05 6.42 -0.34
CA ASN A 186 9.71 6.38 -1.64
C ASN A 186 9.01 5.47 -2.65
N LEU A 187 8.24 4.51 -2.20
CA LEU A 187 7.47 3.63 -3.07
C LEU A 187 6.07 4.17 -3.36
N TYR A 188 5.45 4.88 -2.41
CA TYR A 188 4.11 5.43 -2.61
C TYR A 188 4.09 6.51 -3.68
N GLY A 189 3.13 6.44 -4.59
CA GLY A 189 2.95 7.45 -5.61
C GLY A 189 2.00 7.02 -6.73
N GLU A 190 1.62 8.01 -7.52
CA GLU A 190 0.79 7.84 -8.71
C GLU A 190 1.45 8.59 -9.87
N THR A 191 1.40 8.02 -11.05
CA THR A 191 1.88 8.65 -12.30
C THR A 191 0.77 8.54 -13.33
N SER A 192 0.96 9.17 -14.49
CA SER A 192 0.03 9.04 -15.63
C SER A 192 -0.12 7.59 -16.14
N THR A 193 0.85 6.72 -15.86
CA THR A 193 0.90 5.35 -16.38
C THR A 193 0.75 4.27 -15.31
N GLY A 194 0.70 4.63 -14.02
CA GLY A 194 0.55 3.63 -12.96
C GLY A 194 0.51 4.21 -11.56
N LYS A 195 0.00 3.40 -10.65
CA LYS A 195 -0.10 3.71 -9.22
C LYS A 195 0.66 2.68 -8.40
N THR A 196 1.37 3.14 -7.37
CA THR A 196 1.90 2.28 -6.31
C THR A 196 1.18 2.65 -5.02
N LEU A 197 0.20 1.85 -4.65
CA LEU A 197 -0.55 1.98 -3.41
C LEU A 197 0.09 1.08 -2.36
N LEU A 198 0.30 1.62 -1.18
CA LEU A 198 0.85 0.90 -0.04
C LEU A 198 -0.12 1.04 1.13
N GLY A 199 -0.75 -0.05 1.50
CA GLY A 199 -1.58 -0.15 2.70
C GLY A 199 -0.95 -1.14 3.67
N SER A 200 -0.94 -0.78 4.95
CA SER A 200 -0.53 -1.67 6.04
C SER A 200 -1.59 -1.65 7.13
N SER A 201 -1.91 -2.81 7.67
CA SER A 201 -2.86 -2.91 8.78
C SER A 201 -2.45 -3.97 9.79
N VAL A 202 -2.90 -3.78 11.02
CA VAL A 202 -2.81 -4.75 12.10
C VAL A 202 -4.21 -5.07 12.59
N TRP A 203 -4.55 -6.33 12.64
CA TRP A 203 -5.85 -6.81 13.09
C TRP A 203 -5.69 -7.58 14.39
N LEU A 204 -6.28 -7.05 15.45
CA LEU A 204 -6.22 -7.61 16.79
C LEU A 204 -7.52 -8.32 17.10
N ASN A 205 -7.44 -9.47 17.77
CA ASN A 205 -8.62 -10.04 18.39
C ASN A 205 -9.13 -9.09 19.49
N GLU A 206 -10.44 -8.87 19.55
CA GLU A 206 -11.07 -7.95 20.53
C GLU A 206 -10.74 -8.26 22.00
N ASN A 207 -10.35 -9.51 22.30
CA ASN A 207 -9.97 -9.95 23.64
C ASN A 207 -8.46 -9.80 23.93
N VAL A 208 -7.66 -9.29 22.99
CA VAL A 208 -6.23 -9.09 23.18
C VAL A 208 -5.97 -7.68 23.68
N PRO A 209 -5.36 -7.50 24.86
CA PRO A 209 -4.97 -6.17 25.31
C PRO A 209 -3.85 -5.62 24.43
N TYR A 210 -3.90 -4.33 24.16
CA TYR A 210 -2.91 -3.63 23.34
C TYR A 210 -2.37 -2.38 24.04
N ASN A 211 -1.21 -1.92 23.59
CA ASN A 211 -0.60 -0.69 24.05
C ASN A 211 -0.91 0.43 23.05
N GLU A 212 -1.65 1.46 23.50
CA GLU A 212 -2.05 2.59 22.63
C GLU A 212 -0.85 3.34 22.03
N GLU A 213 0.26 3.45 22.77
CA GLU A 213 1.48 4.09 22.29
C GLU A 213 2.08 3.30 21.11
N THR A 214 2.08 1.96 21.18
CA THR A 214 2.52 1.12 20.07
C THR A 214 1.63 1.31 18.85
N LEU A 215 0.30 1.37 19.01
CA LEU A 215 -0.62 1.59 17.89
C LEU A 215 -0.43 2.98 17.27
N ARG A 216 -0.22 4.00 18.10
CA ARG A 216 0.10 5.35 17.63
C ARG A 216 1.39 5.35 16.80
N LEU A 217 2.42 4.68 17.28
CA LEU A 217 3.69 4.55 16.59
C LEU A 217 3.54 3.85 15.23
N LEU A 218 2.77 2.74 15.18
CA LEU A 218 2.47 2.05 13.92
C LEU A 218 1.78 2.97 12.91
N ALA A 219 0.80 3.75 13.35
CA ALA A 219 0.09 4.68 12.48
C ALA A 219 0.98 5.83 11.98
N GLU A 220 1.80 6.42 12.84
CA GLU A 220 2.62 7.59 12.52
C GLU A 220 3.91 7.25 11.73
N GLN A 221 4.55 6.13 12.07
CA GLN A 221 5.85 5.78 11.50
C GLN A 221 5.76 4.82 10.32
N TYR A 222 4.77 3.92 10.32
CA TYR A 222 4.60 2.91 9.27
C TYR A 222 3.36 3.12 8.42
N LEU A 223 2.55 4.14 8.72
CA LEU A 223 1.24 4.40 8.09
C LEU A 223 0.37 3.13 8.09
N ALA A 224 0.35 2.44 9.23
CA ALA A 224 -0.42 1.23 9.43
C ALA A 224 -1.67 1.53 10.26
N SER A 225 -2.84 1.14 9.76
CA SER A 225 -4.09 1.21 10.51
C SER A 225 -4.25 -0.01 11.41
N THR A 226 -4.85 0.17 12.58
CA THR A 226 -5.12 -0.93 13.51
C THR A 226 -6.61 -1.08 13.73
N PHE A 227 -7.06 -2.32 13.69
CA PHE A 227 -8.45 -2.74 13.90
C PHE A 227 -8.52 -3.74 15.04
N SER A 228 -9.62 -3.74 15.78
CA SER A 228 -9.92 -4.75 16.81
C SER A 228 -11.25 -5.39 16.49
N ALA A 229 -11.27 -6.71 16.38
CA ALA A 229 -12.42 -7.43 15.84
C ALA A 229 -12.60 -8.82 16.47
N PRO A 230 -13.83 -9.36 16.50
CA PRO A 230 -14.10 -10.76 16.85
C PRO A 230 -13.57 -11.68 15.72
N MET A 231 -12.34 -12.14 15.85
CA MET A 231 -11.72 -13.03 14.87
C MET A 231 -12.45 -14.36 14.76
N GLY A 232 -12.57 -14.88 13.54
CA GLY A 232 -13.37 -16.06 13.22
C GLY A 232 -14.83 -15.74 12.90
N ASP A 233 -15.24 -14.47 12.89
CA ASP A 233 -16.58 -14.04 12.46
C ASP A 233 -16.55 -13.66 10.98
N GLU A 234 -17.54 -14.15 10.23
CA GLU A 234 -17.68 -13.85 8.78
C GLU A 234 -17.75 -12.35 8.47
N LYS A 235 -18.30 -11.53 9.38
CA LYS A 235 -18.35 -10.08 9.19
C LYS A 235 -16.95 -9.47 9.29
N THR A 236 -16.12 -9.99 10.18
CA THR A 236 -14.72 -9.58 10.30
C THR A 236 -13.95 -9.95 9.05
N ASP A 237 -14.13 -11.16 8.53
CA ASP A 237 -13.48 -11.62 7.31
C ASP A 237 -13.87 -10.75 6.11
N LYS A 238 -15.15 -10.38 5.99
CA LYS A 238 -15.63 -9.43 4.96
C LYS A 238 -15.04 -8.02 5.12
N ALA A 239 -14.92 -7.53 6.36
CA ALA A 239 -14.31 -6.22 6.61
C ALA A 239 -12.82 -6.19 6.26
N ILE A 240 -12.09 -7.28 6.53
CA ILE A 240 -10.70 -7.44 6.09
C ILE A 240 -10.63 -7.43 4.55
N GLY A 241 -11.53 -8.17 3.89
CA GLY A 241 -11.64 -8.18 2.44
C GLY A 241 -11.90 -6.79 1.85
N GLU A 242 -12.81 -6.03 2.45
CA GLU A 242 -13.12 -4.66 2.03
C GLU A 242 -11.91 -3.74 2.21
N TRP A 243 -11.20 -3.83 3.35
CA TRP A 243 -9.98 -3.08 3.57
C TRP A 243 -8.90 -3.39 2.51
N ILE A 244 -8.72 -4.65 2.14
CA ILE A 244 -7.78 -5.06 1.10
C ILE A 244 -8.20 -4.47 -0.25
N ASN A 245 -9.47 -4.55 -0.60
CA ASN A 245 -10.00 -4.01 -1.85
C ASN A 245 -9.79 -2.50 -1.95
N GLU A 246 -10.10 -1.75 -0.90
CA GLU A 246 -9.88 -0.30 -0.85
C GLU A 246 -8.40 0.07 -1.02
N ASN A 247 -7.48 -0.70 -0.42
CA ASN A 247 -6.05 -0.40 -0.45
C ASN A 247 -5.30 -0.99 -1.65
N THR A 248 -5.97 -1.79 -2.48
CA THR A 248 -5.39 -2.38 -3.70
C THR A 248 -6.08 -1.89 -4.98
N GLY A 249 -6.90 -0.85 -4.90
CA GLY A 249 -7.65 -0.35 -6.05
C GLY A 249 -8.60 -1.40 -6.62
N ASN A 250 -9.16 -2.26 -5.78
CA ASN A 250 -10.06 -3.37 -6.15
C ASN A 250 -9.46 -4.45 -7.07
N LEU A 251 -8.14 -4.56 -7.12
CA LEU A 251 -7.47 -5.55 -7.98
C LEU A 251 -7.46 -6.96 -7.38
N LEU A 252 -7.72 -7.11 -6.07
CA LEU A 252 -7.61 -8.38 -5.34
C LEU A 252 -8.97 -8.88 -4.81
N GLN A 253 -10.08 -8.57 -5.46
CA GLN A 253 -11.44 -8.88 -4.99
C GLN A 253 -11.66 -10.37 -4.70
N ASP A 254 -11.24 -11.24 -5.63
CA ASP A 254 -11.42 -12.67 -5.48
C ASP A 254 -10.62 -13.22 -4.29
N ALA A 255 -9.37 -12.82 -4.19
CA ALA A 255 -8.48 -13.23 -3.11
C ALA A 255 -8.92 -12.67 -1.74
N ALA A 256 -9.40 -11.44 -1.72
CA ALA A 256 -9.93 -10.81 -0.51
C ALA A 256 -11.19 -11.53 0.00
N GLY A 257 -12.01 -12.10 -0.89
CA GLY A 257 -13.19 -12.88 -0.56
C GLY A 257 -12.89 -14.27 0.03
N GLU A 258 -11.67 -14.76 -0.09
CA GLU A 258 -11.24 -16.08 0.44
C GLU A 258 -10.69 -16.02 1.85
N ILE A 259 -10.58 -14.82 2.44
CA ILE A 259 -10.03 -14.65 3.79
C ILE A 259 -10.92 -15.31 4.82
N GLN A 260 -10.32 -16.14 5.65
CA GLN A 260 -10.97 -16.82 6.78
C GLN A 260 -10.06 -16.73 8.01
N THR A 261 -10.47 -15.93 8.97
CA THR A 261 -9.78 -15.85 10.26
C THR A 261 -10.25 -16.96 11.21
N LYS A 262 -9.48 -17.17 12.27
CA LYS A 262 -9.83 -18.06 13.37
C LYS A 262 -9.85 -17.25 14.66
N PRO A 263 -10.52 -17.72 15.73
CA PRO A 263 -10.56 -16.99 16.99
C PRO A 263 -9.20 -16.63 17.57
N GLU A 264 -8.14 -17.37 17.23
CA GLU A 264 -6.77 -17.14 17.69
C GLU A 264 -5.95 -16.26 16.73
N THR A 265 -6.55 -15.82 15.62
CA THR A 265 -5.83 -15.03 14.61
C THR A 265 -5.46 -13.64 15.15
N VAL A 266 -4.21 -13.26 14.96
CA VAL A 266 -3.67 -11.90 15.02
C VAL A 266 -2.88 -11.68 13.74
N MET A 267 -3.20 -10.65 13.00
CA MET A 267 -2.58 -10.33 11.71
C MET A 267 -1.99 -8.92 11.73
#